data_db4fc23b766d3ea21e89a6f221fbc96d
#
_entry.id   db4fc23b766d3ea21e89a6f221fbc96d
#
_cell.length_a   1.000
_cell.length_b   1.000
_cell.length_c   1.000
_cell.angle_alpha   90.00
_cell.angle_beta   90.00
_cell.angle_gamma   90.00
#
_symmetry.space_group_name_H-M   'P 1'
#
loop_
_entity.id
_entity.type
_entity.pdbx_description
1 polymer ?
#
loop_
_entity_poly.entity_id
_entity_poly.type
_entity_poly.pdbx_seq_one_letter_code
_entity_poly.pdbx_strand_id
1 'polypeptide(L)'
;MRLTADEVKDGMEHFETYGLTSNPHPGAEALAAFLNGDRSHGVVISVSDRRFRLLGLKSGEVALYTDEGDYLHFKRDRVIEVSTLTLKVKAETAVEFDTPVIRTTGRIESAGDQIAAGVSTSLHVHEGSDKKPVPES
;
A
#
# COMPACT_ATOMS: atom_id res chain seq x y z
N MET A 1 -1.83 -21.61 -18.18
CA MET A 1 -2.25 -20.44 -19.01
C MET A 1 -2.82 -20.94 -20.35
N ARG A 2 -3.87 -20.30 -20.87
CA ARG A 2 -4.43 -20.61 -22.20
C ARG A 2 -3.81 -19.68 -23.23
N LEU A 3 -3.09 -20.23 -24.22
CA LEU A 3 -2.38 -19.46 -25.25
C LEU A 3 -3.28 -19.20 -26.46
N THR A 4 -4.04 -20.21 -26.87
CA THR A 4 -5.05 -20.16 -27.95
C THR A 4 -6.27 -20.97 -27.52
N ALA A 5 -7.30 -21.04 -28.38
CA ALA A 5 -8.52 -21.79 -28.07
C ALA A 5 -8.25 -23.24 -27.63
N ASP A 6 -7.23 -23.86 -28.21
CA ASP A 6 -6.94 -25.30 -28.06
C ASP A 6 -5.59 -25.61 -27.41
N GLU A 7 -4.83 -24.59 -26.98
CA GLU A 7 -3.51 -24.77 -26.38
C GLU A 7 -3.45 -24.26 -24.94
N VAL A 8 -3.27 -25.16 -23.98
CA VAL A 8 -3.03 -24.88 -22.58
C VAL A 8 -1.57 -25.19 -22.24
N LYS A 9 -0.86 -24.22 -21.65
CA LYS A 9 0.50 -24.42 -21.18
C LYS A 9 0.57 -24.17 -19.67
N ASP A 10 1.08 -25.15 -18.94
CA ASP A 10 1.31 -25.06 -17.50
C ASP A 10 2.80 -24.93 -17.19
N GLY A 11 3.11 -24.48 -15.98
CA GLY A 11 4.49 -24.39 -15.48
C GLY A 11 5.34 -23.30 -16.14
N MET A 12 4.73 -22.30 -16.77
CA MET A 12 5.49 -21.14 -17.26
C MET A 12 5.95 -20.27 -16.10
N GLU A 13 7.23 -19.90 -16.10
CA GLU A 13 7.76 -18.94 -15.15
C GLU A 13 7.13 -17.56 -15.34
N HIS A 14 6.70 -16.92 -14.23
CA HIS A 14 6.31 -15.53 -14.20
C HIS A 14 7.49 -14.68 -13.77
N PHE A 15 8.04 -13.90 -14.68
CA PHE A 15 9.19 -13.04 -14.44
C PHE A 15 8.71 -11.66 -13.99
N GLU A 16 8.89 -11.36 -12.70
CA GLU A 16 8.46 -10.09 -12.09
C GLU A 16 9.64 -9.12 -11.94
N THR A 17 9.32 -7.83 -11.90
CA THR A 17 10.30 -6.78 -11.63
C THR A 17 10.78 -6.88 -10.19
N TYR A 18 12.09 -6.75 -9.97
CA TYR A 18 12.68 -6.74 -8.62
C TYR A 18 11.96 -5.76 -7.69
N GLY A 19 11.59 -6.24 -6.53
CA GLY A 19 10.92 -5.45 -5.51
C GLY A 19 9.38 -5.34 -5.65
N LEU A 20 8.81 -5.95 -6.69
CA LEU A 20 7.37 -6.11 -6.87
C LEU A 20 7.06 -7.59 -7.02
N THR A 21 6.04 -8.05 -6.30
CA THR A 21 5.51 -9.41 -6.45
C THR A 21 3.99 -9.37 -6.36
N SER A 22 3.33 -10.21 -7.13
CA SER A 22 1.89 -10.31 -7.20
C SER A 22 1.44 -11.77 -7.28
N ASN A 23 0.23 -12.02 -6.85
CA ASN A 23 -0.45 -13.30 -7.05
C ASN A 23 -1.78 -13.05 -7.75
N PRO A 24 -1.80 -12.96 -9.09
CA PRO A 24 -3.00 -12.63 -9.85
C PRO A 24 -4.11 -13.66 -9.67
N HIS A 25 -5.35 -13.21 -9.74
CA HIS A 25 -6.51 -14.10 -9.69
C HIS A 25 -6.58 -15.04 -10.91
N PRO A 26 -7.16 -16.23 -10.74
CA PRO A 26 -7.49 -17.09 -11.86
C PRO A 26 -8.31 -16.33 -12.93
N GLY A 27 -7.91 -16.44 -14.17
CA GLY A 27 -8.53 -15.73 -15.28
C GLY A 27 -7.92 -14.36 -15.61
N ALA A 28 -6.89 -13.93 -14.89
CA ALA A 28 -6.09 -12.79 -15.29
C ALA A 28 -5.42 -13.02 -16.65
N GLU A 29 -5.23 -11.94 -17.40
CA GLU A 29 -4.58 -11.97 -18.71
C GLU A 29 -3.06 -11.93 -18.54
N ALA A 30 -2.34 -12.78 -19.28
CA ALA A 30 -0.90 -12.83 -19.26
C ALA A 30 -0.30 -12.61 -20.64
N LEU A 31 0.77 -11.84 -20.71
CA LEU A 31 1.62 -11.71 -21.88
C LEU A 31 2.83 -12.62 -21.72
N ALA A 32 2.97 -13.59 -22.63
CA ALA A 32 4.09 -14.51 -22.65
C ALA A 32 5.02 -14.24 -23.83
N ALA A 33 6.32 -14.39 -23.59
CA ALA A 33 7.35 -14.41 -24.61
C ALA A 33 7.87 -15.84 -24.80
N PHE A 34 8.19 -16.20 -26.02
CA PHE A 34 8.77 -17.49 -26.40
C PHE A 34 10.15 -17.23 -27.01
N LEU A 35 11.20 -17.73 -26.35
CA LEU A 35 12.57 -17.52 -26.78
C LEU A 35 12.81 -18.31 -28.09
N ASN A 36 13.39 -17.66 -29.08
CA ASN A 36 13.67 -18.23 -30.42
C ASN A 36 12.47 -18.87 -31.11
N GLY A 37 11.24 -18.46 -30.75
CA GLY A 37 10.03 -19.07 -31.30
C GLY A 37 9.72 -20.48 -30.78
N ASP A 38 10.53 -20.99 -29.85
CA ASP A 38 10.30 -22.30 -29.24
C ASP A 38 9.23 -22.19 -28.14
N ARG A 39 8.08 -22.77 -28.44
CA ARG A 39 6.93 -22.80 -27.51
C ARG A 39 7.16 -23.68 -26.28
N SER A 40 8.24 -24.48 -26.23
CA SER A 40 8.59 -25.26 -25.04
C SER A 40 9.16 -24.40 -23.91
N HIS A 41 9.77 -23.25 -24.25
CA HIS A 41 10.41 -22.32 -23.31
C HIS A 41 9.70 -20.95 -23.31
N GLY A 42 8.51 -20.91 -22.75
CA GLY A 42 7.76 -19.67 -22.58
C GLY A 42 7.96 -19.05 -21.19
N VAL A 43 8.07 -17.73 -21.15
CA VAL A 43 8.13 -16.93 -19.93
C VAL A 43 6.99 -15.91 -19.94
N VAL A 44 6.27 -15.78 -18.82
CA VAL A 44 5.28 -14.73 -18.61
C VAL A 44 6.01 -13.47 -18.17
N ILE A 45 5.88 -12.40 -18.94
CA ILE A 45 6.57 -11.13 -18.70
C ILE A 45 5.65 -10.04 -18.13
N SER A 46 4.34 -10.22 -18.20
CA SER A 46 3.36 -9.29 -17.62
C SER A 46 2.05 -10.01 -17.38
N VAL A 47 1.41 -9.66 -16.28
CA VAL A 47 0.04 -10.10 -15.98
C VAL A 47 -0.81 -8.86 -15.71
N SER A 48 -2.03 -8.86 -16.22
CA SER A 48 -2.99 -7.79 -16.00
C SER A 48 -4.38 -8.37 -15.75
N ASP A 49 -5.14 -7.73 -14.90
CA ASP A 49 -6.54 -8.10 -14.70
C ASP A 49 -7.44 -6.87 -14.92
N ARG A 50 -8.09 -6.84 -16.07
CA ARG A 50 -8.97 -5.71 -16.44
C ARG A 50 -10.21 -5.61 -15.59
N ARG A 51 -10.60 -6.68 -14.89
CA ARG A 51 -11.78 -6.69 -14.00
C ARG A 51 -11.58 -5.77 -12.80
N PHE A 52 -10.33 -5.66 -12.33
CA PHE A 52 -9.98 -4.95 -11.09
C PHE A 52 -9.10 -3.73 -11.34
N ARG A 53 -8.77 -3.44 -12.58
CA ARG A 53 -7.89 -2.32 -12.92
C ARG A 53 -8.45 -1.01 -12.39
N LEU A 54 -7.65 -0.27 -11.61
CA LEU A 54 -7.99 1.08 -11.18
C LEU A 54 -8.12 2.01 -12.39
N LEU A 55 -9.29 2.62 -12.54
CA LEU A 55 -9.64 3.48 -13.68
C LEU A 55 -9.61 4.96 -13.25
N GLY A 56 -9.63 5.85 -14.24
CA GLY A 56 -9.77 7.30 -14.01
C GLY A 56 -8.46 8.02 -13.65
N LEU A 57 -7.29 7.38 -13.79
CA LEU A 57 -6.01 8.05 -13.59
C LEU A 57 -5.82 9.12 -14.66
N LYS A 58 -5.33 10.29 -14.25
CA LYS A 58 -4.92 11.35 -15.16
C LYS A 58 -3.55 11.03 -15.77
N SER A 59 -3.24 11.65 -16.90
CA SER A 59 -1.92 11.49 -17.54
C SER A 59 -0.80 11.81 -16.56
N GLY A 60 0.17 10.88 -16.42
CA GLY A 60 1.31 10.97 -15.50
C GLY A 60 1.03 10.57 -14.05
N GLU A 61 -0.16 10.04 -13.73
CA GLU A 61 -0.44 9.42 -12.44
C GLU A 61 -0.08 7.93 -12.45
N VAL A 62 0.31 7.41 -11.29
CA VAL A 62 0.67 6.00 -11.10
C VAL A 62 -0.02 5.49 -9.83
N ALA A 63 -0.50 4.26 -9.84
CA ALA A 63 -1.08 3.63 -8.66
C ALA A 63 -0.66 2.17 -8.51
N LEU A 64 -0.50 1.74 -7.26
CA LEU A 64 -0.53 0.35 -6.83
C LEU A 64 -1.92 0.10 -6.23
N TYR A 65 -2.55 -1.01 -6.56
CA TYR A 65 -3.93 -1.26 -6.15
C TYR A 65 -4.22 -2.76 -6.05
N THR A 66 -5.29 -3.09 -5.34
CA THR A 66 -5.84 -4.45 -5.24
C THR A 66 -7.28 -4.51 -5.74
N ASP A 67 -7.81 -5.69 -5.87
CA ASP A 67 -9.22 -5.97 -6.19
C ASP A 67 -10.18 -5.59 -5.07
N GLU A 68 -9.68 -5.49 -3.83
CA GLU A 68 -10.48 -5.08 -2.65
C GLU A 68 -10.66 -3.55 -2.54
N GLY A 69 -10.08 -2.78 -3.47
CA GLY A 69 -10.20 -1.32 -3.50
C GLY A 69 -9.12 -0.58 -2.70
N ASP A 70 -8.15 -1.30 -2.15
CA ASP A 70 -6.96 -0.67 -1.57
C ASP A 70 -6.07 -0.09 -2.64
N TYR A 71 -5.51 1.09 -2.39
CA TYR A 71 -4.54 1.68 -3.31
C TYR A 71 -3.54 2.62 -2.63
N LEU A 72 -2.37 2.74 -3.28
CA LEU A 72 -1.40 3.80 -3.11
C LEU A 72 -1.31 4.56 -4.44
N HIS A 73 -1.80 5.81 -4.48
CA HIS A 73 -1.96 6.58 -5.70
C HIS A 73 -1.09 7.84 -5.70
N PHE A 74 -0.15 7.92 -6.63
CA PHE A 74 0.67 9.09 -6.91
C PHE A 74 -0.09 10.01 -7.87
N LYS A 75 -0.77 11.00 -7.32
CA LYS A 75 -1.63 11.93 -8.05
C LYS A 75 -0.84 13.13 -8.59
N ARG A 76 -1.50 13.90 -9.44
CA ARG A 76 -0.98 15.22 -9.83
C ARG A 76 -0.87 16.13 -8.59
N ASP A 77 -0.16 17.27 -8.76
CA ASP A 77 0.06 18.27 -7.72
C ASP A 77 0.84 17.74 -6.48
N ARG A 78 1.66 16.69 -6.69
CA ARG A 78 2.55 16.08 -5.69
C ARG A 78 1.79 15.52 -4.47
N VAL A 79 0.63 14.96 -4.70
CA VAL A 79 -0.18 14.30 -3.67
C VAL A 79 0.03 12.79 -3.77
N ILE A 80 0.30 12.14 -2.63
CA ILE A 80 0.25 10.68 -2.48
C ILE A 80 -0.95 10.36 -1.59
N GLU A 81 -1.87 9.56 -2.12
CA GLU A 81 -3.07 9.13 -1.40
C GLU A 81 -2.99 7.64 -1.12
N VAL A 82 -3.23 7.26 0.13
CA VAL A 82 -3.37 5.86 0.55
C VAL A 82 -4.81 5.66 0.99
N SER A 83 -5.50 4.69 0.41
CA SER A 83 -6.85 4.31 0.78
C SER A 83 -6.88 2.83 1.12
N THR A 84 -7.30 2.50 2.34
CA THR A 84 -7.40 1.13 2.85
C THR A 84 -8.31 1.10 4.07
N LEU A 85 -8.84 -0.07 4.42
CA LEU A 85 -9.61 -0.26 5.65
C LEU A 85 -8.73 -0.10 6.90
N THR A 86 -7.52 -0.62 6.88
CA THR A 86 -6.59 -0.54 8.01
C THR A 86 -5.15 -0.40 7.52
N LEU A 87 -4.51 0.73 7.81
CA LEU A 87 -3.08 0.94 7.55
C LEU A 87 -2.26 0.57 8.78
N LYS A 88 -1.42 -0.48 8.68
CA LYS A 88 -0.47 -0.88 9.73
C LYS A 88 0.94 -0.48 9.33
N VAL A 89 1.56 0.38 10.12
CA VAL A 89 2.96 0.75 9.97
C VAL A 89 3.74 0.18 11.15
N LYS A 90 4.76 -0.64 10.88
CA LYS A 90 5.67 -1.18 11.88
C LYS A 90 7.09 -0.75 11.53
N ALA A 91 7.69 0.04 12.39
CA ALA A 91 9.10 0.44 12.30
C ALA A 91 9.81 0.01 13.58
N GLU A 92 11.06 -0.45 13.48
CA GLU A 92 11.83 -0.89 14.65
C GLU A 92 12.37 0.29 15.46
N THR A 93 12.64 1.42 14.80
CA THR A 93 13.25 2.58 15.45
C THR A 93 12.29 3.74 15.59
N ALA A 94 11.72 4.23 14.49
CA ALA A 94 10.85 5.41 14.51
C ALA A 94 9.98 5.49 13.26
N VAL A 95 8.87 6.21 13.37
CA VAL A 95 8.12 6.78 12.24
C VAL A 95 8.25 8.30 12.38
N GLU A 96 8.88 8.95 11.40
CA GLU A 96 9.15 10.38 11.40
C GLU A 96 8.23 11.11 10.41
N PHE A 97 7.63 12.21 10.88
CA PHE A 97 6.82 13.10 10.04
C PHE A 97 7.46 14.49 10.05
N ASP A 98 8.13 14.86 8.97
CA ASP A 98 8.63 16.22 8.76
C ASP A 98 7.55 17.04 8.04
N THR A 99 6.67 17.61 8.83
CA THR A 99 5.50 18.37 8.36
C THR A 99 5.07 19.40 9.40
N PRO A 100 4.64 20.60 8.98
CA PRO A 100 4.11 21.60 9.91
C PRO A 100 2.79 21.18 10.57
N VAL A 101 2.05 20.22 10.00
CA VAL A 101 0.73 19.82 10.53
C VAL A 101 0.44 18.35 10.28
N ILE A 102 0.03 17.64 11.32
CA ILE A 102 -0.63 16.33 11.24
C ILE A 102 -2.10 16.51 11.62
N ARG A 103 -3.03 16.10 10.74
CA ARG A 103 -4.47 16.16 11.00
C ARG A 103 -5.04 14.76 11.14
N THR A 104 -5.86 14.55 12.16
CA THR A 104 -6.61 13.33 12.38
C THR A 104 -8.09 13.69 12.54
N THR A 105 -8.98 12.84 12.07
CA THR A 105 -10.45 13.00 12.23
C THR A 105 -10.98 12.22 13.43
N GLY A 106 -10.17 11.33 13.98
CA GLY A 106 -10.48 10.55 15.17
C GLY A 106 -9.48 10.82 16.30
N ARG A 107 -9.62 10.05 17.37
CA ARG A 107 -8.71 10.10 18.51
C ARG A 107 -7.36 9.45 18.18
N ILE A 108 -6.33 9.89 18.89
CA ILE A 108 -5.02 9.25 18.89
C ILE A 108 -4.88 8.49 20.21
N GLU A 109 -4.62 7.20 20.12
CA GLU A 109 -4.32 6.35 21.27
C GLU A 109 -2.82 6.07 21.32
N SER A 110 -2.20 6.30 22.46
CA SER A 110 -0.79 6.02 22.72
C SER A 110 -0.67 5.15 23.96
N ALA A 111 0.06 4.05 23.86
CA ALA A 111 0.38 3.23 25.04
C ALA A 111 1.41 3.89 25.97
N GLY A 112 2.18 4.85 25.44
CA GLY A 112 3.16 5.65 26.18
C GLY A 112 2.76 7.11 26.26
N ASP A 113 3.63 7.90 26.89
CA ASP A 113 3.43 9.33 26.98
C ASP A 113 3.61 10.02 25.62
N GLN A 114 2.91 11.13 25.42
CA GLN A 114 3.09 12.03 24.31
C GLN A 114 3.74 13.32 24.81
N ILE A 115 4.81 13.76 24.13
CA ILE A 115 5.53 14.98 24.49
C ILE A 115 5.30 16.01 23.39
N ALA A 116 4.76 17.16 23.77
CA ALA A 116 4.58 18.30 22.88
C ALA A 116 5.33 19.51 23.44
N ALA A 117 6.28 20.08 22.68
CA ALA A 117 7.13 21.19 23.10
C ALA A 117 7.81 20.95 24.47
N GLY A 118 8.20 19.71 24.75
CA GLY A 118 8.84 19.33 26.03
C GLY A 118 7.86 19.09 27.20
N VAL A 119 6.55 19.19 26.95
CA VAL A 119 5.52 18.96 27.98
C VAL A 119 4.90 17.57 27.77
N SER A 120 4.94 16.76 28.84
CA SER A 120 4.28 15.45 28.91
C SER A 120 2.76 15.61 28.99
N THR A 121 2.00 14.87 28.21
CA THR A 121 0.53 14.89 28.31
C THR A 121 0.00 14.14 29.52
N SER A 122 0.75 13.14 30.01
CA SER A 122 0.35 12.30 31.15
C SER A 122 0.89 12.81 32.50
N LEU A 123 1.95 13.62 32.51
CA LEU A 123 2.63 14.04 33.72
C LEU A 123 2.58 15.55 34.01
N HIS A 124 2.06 16.37 33.06
CA HIS A 124 1.99 17.82 33.28
C HIS A 124 1.01 18.17 34.41
N VAL A 125 1.34 19.24 35.15
CA VAL A 125 0.50 19.80 36.20
C VAL A 125 0.13 21.23 35.85
N HIS A 126 -1.03 21.67 36.30
CA HIS A 126 -1.44 23.08 36.16
C HIS A 126 -1.03 23.89 37.38
N GLU A 127 -0.57 25.11 37.18
CA GLU A 127 -0.23 26.02 38.28
C GLU A 127 -1.45 26.21 39.20
N GLY A 128 -1.29 25.87 40.49
CA GLY A 128 -2.38 25.91 41.49
C GLY A 128 -3.24 24.62 41.58
N SER A 129 -2.86 23.54 40.92
CA SER A 129 -3.55 22.26 41.03
C SER A 129 -2.52 21.11 41.10
N ASP A 130 -2.50 20.37 42.20
CA ASP A 130 -1.70 19.16 42.35
C ASP A 130 -2.32 17.91 41.66
N LYS A 131 -3.37 18.12 40.88
CA LYS A 131 -4.09 17.01 40.22
C LYS A 131 -3.51 16.76 38.83
N LYS A 132 -2.94 15.57 38.66
CA LYS A 132 -2.62 15.01 37.32
C LYS A 132 -3.90 14.71 36.53
N PRO A 133 -3.84 14.73 35.20
CA PRO A 133 -4.92 14.22 34.37
C PRO A 133 -5.23 12.77 34.78
N VAL A 134 -6.49 12.46 35.05
CA VAL A 134 -6.95 11.10 35.39
C VAL A 134 -7.38 10.46 34.06
N PRO A 135 -6.87 9.26 33.71
CA PRO A 135 -7.40 8.54 32.56
C PRO A 135 -8.89 8.22 32.78
N GLU A 136 -9.72 8.53 31.82
CA GLU A 136 -11.10 8.07 31.81
C GLU A 136 -11.13 6.55 31.65
N SER A 137 -11.88 5.89 32.50
CA SER A 137 -12.10 4.43 32.57
C SER A 137 -12.96 3.94 31.40
#